data_d2cd19cc6061db1292f63bf46b7b8eec
#
_entry.id   d2cd19cc6061db1292f63bf46b7b8eec
#
_cell.length_a   1.000
_cell.length_b   1.000
_cell.length_c   1.000
_cell.angle_alpha   90.00
_cell.angle_beta   90.00
_cell.angle_gamma   90.00
#
_symmetry.space_group_name_H-M   'P 1'
#
loop_
_entity.id
_entity.type
_entity.pdbx_description
1 polymer ?
#
loop_
_entity_poly.entity_id
_entity_poly.type
_entity_poly.pdbx_seq_one_letter_code
_entity_poly.pdbx_strand_id
1 'polypeptide(L)'
;MSKRFTKISLAILTLSNIAFLNAQTVIPDVVVVAKPIVEEVRLDDRSSISSVVGEDQLRDLNAADLASALRRTPGVSISRYNAIGAYGGDQGGAVFIRGMGTSRPGSEIKTYVDGVPFYMPVWNHPLLDMLPINGMSSVSVYKSPQPHINGNNFASINLETKQANEDGVKGNVRTSVGTYKTVMEQADITGKTETLNYTLAQGHSRSSGQRANSDGQLNNAMGKITNKIDKNWSTGLSILAIDTKAGDPNDSPAHYNIRANSISAFVKHDHENTSGEFRIYQNSGYAQWLNYTYYGSGNYSQYDIDMNGVRWRENIKISNNLKLTAGLDRDSMSGKSTTLTSGSSTSMPTFTITSPYASVVHTAPLNSEWTLQSSATLRNYQHNYYDSSTSPAVGLSLIGSSVTYYMNLSQGMNYPGLDGPVLKAAGALNSDSWQNLKAEKNNHSEVGAKIKPTSKTEFDFSYFSDRVNNRYYISSMTMYSTGAFSNKGAEATLRHQFSNDWTAFFGGTFLNPSIYNLPYAPKQAYTFGLNGKTGPFKISLDAQNQSDFYDLNWSRTGGATSNTSSTTKLSGFTIANTRISYPTTSLGKRGEYFIAVENLFNTSYAYRTGYPMPGRWAQVGLSASF
;
A
#
# COMPACT_ATOMS: atom_id res chain seq x y z
N MET A 1 2.73 12.36 24.25
CA MET A 1 3.27 12.31 22.88
C MET A 1 2.60 13.32 21.94
N SER A 2 1.31 13.60 22.01
CA SER A 2 0.64 14.62 21.16
C SER A 2 1.34 16.01 21.24
N LYS A 3 1.78 16.42 22.43
CA LYS A 3 2.54 17.66 22.63
C LYS A 3 3.95 17.67 22.00
N ARG A 4 4.54 16.49 21.72
CA ARG A 4 5.85 16.41 21.05
C ARG A 4 5.71 16.48 19.53
N PHE A 5 4.66 15.90 18.95
CA PHE A 5 4.40 16.02 17.51
C PHE A 5 4.07 17.47 17.11
N THR A 6 3.28 18.17 17.94
CA THR A 6 2.98 19.61 17.71
C THR A 6 4.25 20.48 17.77
N LYS A 7 5.25 20.11 18.61
CA LYS A 7 6.52 20.82 18.68
C LYS A 7 7.41 20.58 17.45
N ILE A 8 7.34 19.40 16.83
CA ILE A 8 8.06 19.11 15.59
C ILE A 8 7.45 19.88 14.42
N SER A 9 6.13 19.97 14.34
CA SER A 9 5.42 20.80 13.35
C SER A 9 5.82 22.28 13.46
N LEU A 10 5.94 22.78 14.67
CA LEU A 10 6.36 24.16 14.92
C LEU A 10 7.84 24.38 14.59
N ALA A 11 8.70 23.38 14.80
CA ALA A 11 10.12 23.47 14.45
C ALA A 11 10.34 23.47 12.92
N ILE A 12 9.53 22.72 12.16
CA ILE A 12 9.56 22.74 10.69
C ILE A 12 9.08 24.11 10.17
N LEU A 13 8.04 24.69 10.77
CA LEU A 13 7.55 26.03 10.45
C LEU A 13 8.56 27.14 10.81
N THR A 14 9.33 27.00 11.90
CA THR A 14 10.36 27.99 12.28
C THR A 14 11.62 27.91 11.41
N LEU A 15 11.98 26.71 10.91
CA LEU A 15 13.06 26.56 9.95
C LEU A 15 12.70 27.14 8.56
N SER A 16 11.41 27.15 8.19
CA SER A 16 10.94 27.75 6.95
C SER A 16 11.08 29.28 6.92
N ASN A 17 11.00 29.96 8.08
CA ASN A 17 11.16 31.41 8.15
C ASN A 17 12.59 31.91 7.92
N ILE A 18 13.59 31.05 8.02
CA ILE A 18 15.01 31.43 7.79
C ILE A 18 15.35 31.40 6.28
N ALA A 19 14.60 30.66 5.47
CA ALA A 19 14.85 30.49 4.03
C ALA A 19 14.19 31.58 3.13
N PHE A 20 13.32 32.43 3.68
CA PHE A 20 12.57 33.42 2.87
C PHE A 20 13.38 34.68 2.50
N LEU A 21 14.63 34.82 2.90
CA LEU A 21 15.36 36.11 2.78
C LEU A 21 16.18 36.29 1.50
N ASN A 22 16.35 35.30 0.62
CA ASN A 22 17.20 35.49 -0.57
C ASN A 22 16.81 34.64 -1.81
N ALA A 23 15.62 34.79 -2.38
CA ALA A 23 15.37 34.26 -3.73
C ALA A 23 14.32 35.05 -4.51
N GLN A 24 14.72 36.22 -4.99
CA GLN A 24 14.04 36.82 -6.15
C GLN A 24 14.84 36.51 -7.41
N THR A 25 14.53 35.40 -8.05
CA THR A 25 14.82 35.17 -9.47
C THR A 25 13.50 34.86 -10.16
N VAL A 26 13.08 35.74 -11.05
CA VAL A 26 11.95 35.55 -11.95
C VAL A 26 12.28 34.36 -12.86
N ILE A 27 11.63 33.23 -12.63
CA ILE A 27 11.72 32.05 -13.51
C ILE A 27 10.43 32.03 -14.32
N PRO A 28 10.50 31.80 -15.65
CA PRO A 28 9.31 31.79 -16.51
C PRO A 28 8.31 30.73 -16.05
N ASP A 29 7.02 31.04 -16.23
CA ASP A 29 5.89 30.15 -15.91
C ASP A 29 6.12 28.76 -16.48
N VAL A 30 6.49 27.81 -15.63
CA VAL A 30 6.42 26.40 -15.99
C VAL A 30 4.94 26.05 -15.99
N VAL A 31 4.37 25.96 -17.18
CA VAL A 31 3.03 25.41 -17.38
C VAL A 31 3.06 23.97 -16.86
N VAL A 32 2.60 23.79 -15.63
CA VAL A 32 2.42 22.47 -15.06
C VAL A 32 1.24 21.85 -15.80
N VAL A 33 1.55 21.05 -16.81
CA VAL A 33 0.55 20.23 -17.51
C VAL A 33 -0.16 19.40 -16.41
N ALA A 34 -1.49 19.53 -16.34
CA ALA A 34 -2.29 18.80 -15.37
C ALA A 34 -2.06 17.30 -15.57
N LYS A 35 -1.25 16.70 -14.69
CA LYS A 35 -1.07 15.24 -14.70
C LYS A 35 -2.38 14.59 -14.26
N PRO A 36 -2.84 13.53 -14.94
CA PRO A 36 -4.11 12.89 -14.59
C PRO A 36 -4.06 12.35 -13.15
N ILE A 37 -5.19 12.36 -12.47
CA ILE A 37 -5.42 11.64 -11.17
C ILE A 37 -5.26 10.12 -11.34
N VAL A 38 -4.63 9.68 -12.35
CA VAL A 38 -4.74 8.37 -12.85
C VAL A 38 -3.41 7.71 -12.71
N GLU A 39 -3.59 6.54 -12.26
CA GLU A 39 -2.53 5.56 -12.12
C GLU A 39 -1.81 5.34 -13.42
N GLU A 40 -0.51 5.39 -13.31
CA GLU A 40 0.36 4.89 -14.35
C GLU A 40 0.43 3.36 -14.20
N VAL A 41 0.06 2.64 -15.25
CA VAL A 41 0.34 1.21 -15.34
C VAL A 41 1.75 1.04 -15.88
N ARG A 42 2.63 0.44 -15.08
CA ARG A 42 4.02 0.16 -15.46
C ARG A 42 4.20 -1.31 -15.74
N LEU A 43 4.84 -1.61 -16.85
CA LEU A 43 5.35 -2.92 -17.19
C LEU A 43 6.86 -2.92 -16.93
N ASP A 44 7.34 -3.81 -16.08
CA ASP A 44 8.78 -3.94 -15.81
C ASP A 44 9.49 -4.82 -16.84
N ASP A 45 10.80 -4.93 -16.72
CA ASP A 45 11.63 -5.75 -17.61
C ASP A 45 11.46 -7.26 -17.39
N ARG A 46 10.58 -7.67 -16.47
CA ARG A 46 10.19 -9.07 -16.23
C ARG A 46 8.74 -9.35 -16.58
N SER A 47 8.15 -8.45 -17.37
CA SER A 47 6.75 -8.54 -17.83
C SER A 47 5.73 -8.56 -16.71
N SER A 48 6.03 -7.89 -15.60
CA SER A 48 5.13 -7.75 -14.47
C SER A 48 4.50 -6.36 -14.45
N ILE A 49 3.21 -6.32 -14.12
CA ILE A 49 2.45 -5.07 -14.08
C ILE A 49 2.35 -4.53 -12.67
N SER A 50 2.49 -3.21 -12.54
CA SER A 50 2.13 -2.47 -11.34
C SER A 50 1.28 -1.25 -11.67
N SER A 51 0.34 -0.91 -10.79
CA SER A 51 -0.35 0.37 -10.81
C SER A 51 0.35 1.34 -9.87
N VAL A 52 0.64 2.55 -10.34
CA VAL A 52 1.41 3.54 -9.59
C VAL A 52 0.59 4.79 -9.35
N VAL A 53 0.46 5.18 -8.08
CA VAL A 53 -0.13 6.44 -7.63
C VAL A 53 1.02 7.36 -7.23
N GLY A 54 1.24 8.43 -7.98
CA GLY A 54 2.33 9.39 -7.74
C GLY A 54 1.96 10.52 -6.77
N GLU A 55 2.94 11.35 -6.41
CA GLU A 55 2.77 12.46 -5.46
C GLU A 55 1.66 13.44 -5.87
N ASP A 56 1.62 13.86 -7.13
CA ASP A 56 0.59 14.77 -7.63
C ASP A 56 -0.81 14.15 -7.53
N GLN A 57 -0.92 12.86 -7.76
CA GLN A 57 -2.16 12.12 -7.62
C GLN A 57 -2.61 12.03 -6.16
N LEU A 58 -1.70 11.73 -5.22
CA LEU A 58 -1.99 11.72 -3.79
C LEU A 58 -2.54 13.06 -3.31
N ARG A 59 -1.98 14.17 -3.81
CA ARG A 59 -2.47 15.52 -3.53
C ARG A 59 -3.85 15.77 -4.13
N ASP A 60 -4.04 15.48 -5.42
CA ASP A 60 -5.26 15.76 -6.16
C ASP A 60 -6.44 14.89 -5.73
N LEU A 61 -6.15 13.71 -5.16
CA LEU A 61 -7.10 12.84 -4.46
C LEU A 61 -7.52 13.36 -3.08
N ASN A 62 -6.89 14.39 -2.57
CA ASN A 62 -6.98 14.81 -1.17
C ASN A 62 -6.75 13.62 -0.21
N ALA A 63 -5.83 12.72 -0.58
CA ALA A 63 -5.61 11.51 0.21
C ALA A 63 -5.10 11.84 1.61
N ALA A 64 -5.79 11.33 2.62
CA ALA A 64 -5.42 11.46 4.02
C ALA A 64 -4.65 10.23 4.53
N ASP A 65 -4.88 9.08 3.93
CA ASP A 65 -4.34 7.78 4.29
C ASP A 65 -4.14 6.90 3.05
N LEU A 66 -3.53 5.74 3.22
CA LEU A 66 -3.29 4.81 2.13
C LEU A 66 -4.60 4.25 1.55
N ALA A 67 -5.62 4.05 2.37
CA ALA A 67 -6.92 3.58 1.90
C ALA A 67 -7.55 4.58 0.91
N SER A 68 -7.51 5.87 1.21
CA SER A 68 -8.00 6.91 0.29
C SER A 68 -7.13 7.04 -0.96
N ALA A 69 -5.82 6.78 -0.86
CA ALA A 69 -4.90 6.80 -2.00
C ALA A 69 -5.19 5.66 -3.00
N LEU A 70 -5.53 4.48 -2.52
CA LEU A 70 -5.69 3.28 -3.34
C LEU A 70 -7.11 3.03 -3.87
N ARG A 71 -8.10 3.77 -3.41
CA ARG A 71 -9.54 3.54 -3.73
C ARG A 71 -9.89 3.55 -5.22
N ARG A 72 -9.00 4.04 -6.08
CA ARG A 72 -9.19 4.12 -7.53
C ARG A 72 -8.31 3.19 -8.31
N THR A 73 -7.48 2.41 -7.62
CA THR A 73 -6.63 1.43 -8.26
C THR A 73 -7.50 0.30 -8.79
N PRO A 74 -7.56 0.04 -10.11
CA PRO A 74 -8.30 -1.08 -10.65
C PRO A 74 -7.87 -2.40 -10.00
N GLY A 75 -8.82 -3.28 -9.70
CA GLY A 75 -8.57 -4.56 -9.06
C GLY A 75 -8.26 -4.50 -7.56
N VAL A 76 -8.29 -3.32 -6.93
CA VAL A 76 -8.09 -3.14 -5.49
C VAL A 76 -9.44 -2.87 -4.81
N SER A 77 -9.75 -3.65 -3.78
CA SER A 77 -10.87 -3.42 -2.87
C SER A 77 -10.34 -3.22 -1.46
N ILE A 78 -10.93 -2.32 -0.70
CA ILE A 78 -10.50 -1.99 0.65
C ILE A 78 -11.69 -2.05 1.59
N SER A 79 -11.51 -2.72 2.73
CA SER A 79 -12.46 -2.69 3.83
C SER A 79 -12.10 -1.56 4.78
N ARG A 80 -13.02 -0.65 5.05
CA ARG A 80 -12.83 0.42 6.04
C ARG A 80 -14.15 0.77 6.72
N TYR A 81 -14.06 1.42 7.90
CA TYR A 81 -15.19 1.72 8.76
C TYR A 81 -15.44 3.19 8.99
N ASN A 82 -14.37 3.97 9.05
CA ASN A 82 -14.39 5.37 9.45
C ASN A 82 -13.87 6.26 8.32
N ALA A 83 -14.19 7.53 8.34
CA ALA A 83 -13.70 8.51 7.38
C ALA A 83 -12.17 8.68 7.47
N ILE A 84 -11.64 8.74 8.69
CA ILE A 84 -10.21 8.74 9.02
C ILE A 84 -9.98 7.61 10.01
N GLY A 85 -8.90 6.85 9.80
CA GLY A 85 -8.64 5.62 10.53
C GLY A 85 -9.41 4.45 9.92
N ALA A 86 -8.68 3.50 9.36
CA ALA A 86 -9.29 2.37 8.67
C ALA A 86 -9.66 1.25 9.64
N TYR A 87 -9.40 1.41 10.90
CA TYR A 87 -9.57 0.41 11.90
C TYR A 87 -8.74 -0.86 11.67
N GLY A 88 -7.75 -1.09 12.50
CA GLY A 88 -6.80 -2.17 12.32
C GLY A 88 -7.19 -3.44 13.04
N GLY A 89 -8.14 -4.14 12.72
CA GLY A 89 -8.48 -5.43 13.30
C GLY A 89 -9.00 -6.36 12.25
N ASP A 90 -9.78 -7.28 12.65
CA ASP A 90 -10.29 -8.39 11.88
C ASP A 90 -10.77 -8.08 10.46
N GLN A 91 -10.50 -7.00 9.84
CA GLN A 91 -10.88 -6.64 8.47
C GLN A 91 -10.92 -5.13 8.27
N GLY A 92 -10.68 -4.35 9.33
CA GLY A 92 -10.59 -2.91 9.22
C GLY A 92 -9.27 -2.54 8.57
N GLY A 93 -9.33 -1.79 7.49
CA GLY A 93 -8.14 -1.43 6.74
C GLY A 93 -7.50 -2.58 5.97
N ALA A 94 -8.17 -3.69 5.83
CA ALA A 94 -7.71 -4.79 5.00
C ALA A 94 -7.81 -4.41 3.51
N VAL A 95 -6.81 -4.81 2.76
CA VAL A 95 -6.73 -4.63 1.31
C VAL A 95 -6.89 -5.98 0.62
N PHE A 96 -7.64 -5.98 -0.47
CA PHE A 96 -7.88 -7.16 -1.31
C PHE A 96 -7.52 -6.78 -2.74
N ILE A 97 -6.70 -7.60 -3.38
CA ILE A 97 -6.22 -7.35 -4.73
C ILE A 97 -6.63 -8.51 -5.63
N ARG A 98 -7.47 -8.25 -6.64
CA ARG A 98 -7.99 -9.27 -7.56
C ARG A 98 -8.61 -10.48 -6.82
N GLY A 99 -9.28 -10.24 -5.67
CA GLY A 99 -9.84 -11.28 -4.82
C GLY A 99 -8.83 -12.07 -3.97
N MET A 100 -7.55 -11.70 -3.96
CA MET A 100 -6.56 -12.16 -2.98
C MET A 100 -6.70 -11.38 -1.68
N GLY A 101 -6.22 -11.91 -0.57
CA GLY A 101 -6.33 -11.31 0.77
C GLY A 101 -7.43 -11.96 1.61
N THR A 102 -8.00 -13.09 1.21
CA THR A 102 -9.21 -13.67 1.79
C THR A 102 -8.99 -14.88 2.71
N SER A 103 -7.80 -15.45 2.78
CA SER A 103 -7.51 -16.56 3.72
C SER A 103 -7.43 -16.07 5.16
N ARG A 104 -6.72 -14.99 5.36
CA ARG A 104 -6.79 -14.08 6.52
C ARG A 104 -6.88 -12.67 5.93
N PRO A 105 -7.62 -11.72 6.52
CA PRO A 105 -7.79 -10.42 5.88
C PRO A 105 -6.47 -9.76 5.48
N GLY A 106 -6.14 -9.79 4.19
CA GLY A 106 -4.92 -9.24 3.62
C GLY A 106 -3.64 -10.04 3.82
N SER A 107 -3.66 -11.25 4.39
CA SER A 107 -2.42 -11.97 4.73
C SER A 107 -1.55 -12.32 3.52
N GLU A 108 -2.14 -12.53 2.35
CA GLU A 108 -1.43 -12.79 1.10
C GLU A 108 -0.82 -11.53 0.46
N ILE A 109 -1.13 -10.35 1.03
CA ILE A 109 -0.67 -9.05 0.54
C ILE A 109 0.29 -8.46 1.57
N LYS A 110 1.47 -8.07 1.15
CA LYS A 110 2.48 -7.45 2.02
C LYS A 110 2.73 -6.01 1.60
N THR A 111 3.08 -5.20 2.58
CA THR A 111 3.38 -3.78 2.39
C THR A 111 4.85 -3.50 2.72
N TYR A 112 5.43 -2.59 1.96
CA TYR A 112 6.84 -2.22 2.05
C TYR A 112 7.01 -0.71 2.01
N VAL A 113 7.97 -0.20 2.76
CA VAL A 113 8.43 1.19 2.68
C VAL A 113 9.91 1.17 2.30
N ASP A 114 10.26 1.71 1.14
CA ASP A 114 11.62 1.64 0.57
C ASP A 114 12.21 0.21 0.56
N GLY A 115 11.38 -0.80 0.28
CA GLY A 115 11.79 -2.21 0.27
C GLY A 115 11.86 -2.88 1.65
N VAL A 116 11.65 -2.15 2.76
CA VAL A 116 11.51 -2.71 4.10
C VAL A 116 10.07 -3.20 4.30
N PRO A 117 9.84 -4.47 4.64
CA PRO A 117 8.49 -4.94 4.95
C PRO A 117 7.94 -4.21 6.18
N PHE A 118 6.74 -3.68 6.07
CA PHE A 118 6.10 -2.93 7.15
C PHE A 118 4.62 -3.30 7.24
N TYR A 119 4.33 -4.32 8.03
CA TYR A 119 3.00 -4.86 8.28
C TYR A 119 2.93 -5.46 9.69
N MET A 120 1.77 -5.93 10.12
CA MET A 120 1.55 -6.54 11.43
C MET A 120 1.97 -8.03 11.40
N PRO A 121 3.12 -8.44 11.92
CA PRO A 121 3.60 -9.82 11.82
C PRO A 121 2.77 -10.80 12.66
N VAL A 122 2.21 -10.36 13.79
CA VAL A 122 1.43 -11.20 14.69
C VAL A 122 0.17 -11.73 14.00
N TRP A 123 -0.50 -10.91 13.17
CA TRP A 123 -1.67 -11.30 12.41
C TRP A 123 -1.39 -11.48 10.91
N ASN A 124 -0.14 -11.36 10.50
CA ASN A 124 0.37 -11.58 9.14
C ASN A 124 -0.36 -10.78 8.04
N HIS A 125 -0.86 -9.60 8.35
CA HIS A 125 -1.56 -8.78 7.36
C HIS A 125 -1.19 -7.28 7.45
N PRO A 126 -1.37 -6.50 6.37
CA PRO A 126 -1.14 -5.07 6.40
C PRO A 126 -2.17 -4.38 7.30
N LEU A 127 -1.72 -3.39 8.07
CA LEU A 127 -2.56 -2.42 8.72
C LEU A 127 -2.37 -1.10 7.99
N LEU A 128 -3.36 -0.68 7.20
CA LEU A 128 -3.22 0.49 6.33
C LEU A 128 -2.97 1.78 7.12
N ASP A 129 -3.44 1.85 8.37
CA ASP A 129 -3.19 2.98 9.26
C ASP A 129 -1.73 3.08 9.74
N MET A 130 -0.92 2.05 9.53
CA MET A 130 0.52 2.09 9.77
C MET A 130 1.31 2.72 8.61
N LEU A 131 0.70 2.95 7.46
CA LEU A 131 1.36 3.31 6.22
C LEU A 131 1.08 4.78 5.87
N PRO A 132 2.03 5.69 6.12
CA PRO A 132 1.87 7.09 5.78
C PRO A 132 1.95 7.28 4.26
N ILE A 133 1.25 8.28 3.75
CA ILE A 133 1.33 8.71 2.35
C ILE A 133 2.04 10.05 2.18
N ASN A 134 2.11 10.85 3.22
CA ASN A 134 2.88 12.09 3.20
C ASN A 134 4.39 11.77 3.23
N GLY A 135 5.17 12.52 2.49
CA GLY A 135 6.60 12.23 2.30
C GLY A 135 6.87 11.07 1.33
N MET A 136 5.84 10.49 0.71
CA MET A 136 5.98 9.48 -0.35
C MET A 136 5.99 10.12 -1.73
N SER A 137 6.86 9.66 -2.60
CA SER A 137 6.89 10.01 -4.02
C SER A 137 5.90 9.18 -4.82
N SER A 138 5.69 7.93 -4.41
CA SER A 138 4.77 7.02 -5.09
C SER A 138 4.31 5.88 -4.17
N VAL A 139 3.16 5.31 -4.55
CA VAL A 139 2.63 4.04 -4.05
C VAL A 139 2.45 3.13 -5.26
N SER A 140 3.17 2.02 -5.29
CA SER A 140 3.09 1.01 -6.35
C SER A 140 2.35 -0.22 -5.85
N VAL A 141 1.32 -0.66 -6.59
CA VAL A 141 0.54 -1.87 -6.31
C VAL A 141 0.90 -2.93 -7.33
N TYR A 142 1.60 -3.97 -6.90
CA TYR A 142 1.88 -5.17 -7.69
C TYR A 142 0.75 -6.17 -7.47
N LYS A 143 0.06 -6.55 -8.55
CA LYS A 143 -1.17 -7.36 -8.50
C LYS A 143 -0.93 -8.85 -8.72
N SER A 144 0.32 -9.23 -8.84
CA SER A 144 0.79 -10.61 -9.05
C SER A 144 2.04 -10.88 -8.24
N PRO A 145 2.44 -12.14 -8.04
CA PRO A 145 3.69 -12.49 -7.38
C PRO A 145 4.90 -11.92 -8.11
N GLN A 146 5.83 -11.33 -7.35
CA GLN A 146 7.05 -10.68 -7.86
C GLN A 146 8.28 -11.28 -7.17
N PRO A 147 8.67 -12.55 -7.46
CA PRO A 147 9.75 -13.22 -6.73
C PRO A 147 11.12 -12.54 -6.86
N HIS A 148 11.30 -11.66 -7.84
CA HIS A 148 12.53 -10.87 -8.03
C HIS A 148 12.56 -9.56 -7.22
N ILE A 149 11.43 -9.14 -6.62
CA ILE A 149 11.35 -7.92 -5.81
C ILE A 149 11.07 -8.29 -4.36
N ASN A 150 9.89 -8.87 -4.10
CA ASN A 150 9.40 -9.17 -2.78
C ASN A 150 8.94 -10.62 -2.72
N GLY A 151 9.33 -11.32 -1.69
CA GLY A 151 8.90 -12.69 -1.45
C GLY A 151 7.78 -12.79 -0.42
N ASN A 152 7.28 -14.01 -0.19
CA ASN A 152 6.30 -14.36 0.81
C ASN A 152 4.97 -13.58 0.70
N ASN A 153 4.49 -13.40 -0.55
CA ASN A 153 3.21 -12.75 -0.84
C ASN A 153 2.65 -13.18 -2.21
N PHE A 154 1.39 -12.85 -2.47
CA PHE A 154 0.74 -12.99 -3.78
C PHE A 154 0.59 -11.65 -4.50
N ALA A 155 0.58 -10.58 -3.75
CA ALA A 155 0.57 -9.21 -4.23
C ALA A 155 1.27 -8.32 -3.21
N SER A 156 1.72 -7.12 -3.61
CA SER A 156 2.39 -6.21 -2.69
C SER A 156 2.07 -4.74 -2.97
N ILE A 157 2.18 -3.93 -1.92
CA ILE A 157 2.06 -2.48 -1.98
C ILE A 157 3.39 -1.90 -1.51
N ASN A 158 4.05 -1.17 -2.39
CA ASN A 158 5.35 -0.57 -2.14
C ASN A 158 5.23 0.95 -2.10
N LEU A 159 5.64 1.54 -1.00
CA LEU A 159 5.71 2.98 -0.80
C LEU A 159 7.17 3.42 -0.97
N GLU A 160 7.39 4.43 -1.81
CA GLU A 160 8.71 5.00 -2.03
C GLU A 160 8.78 6.41 -1.45
N THR A 161 9.78 6.67 -0.63
CA THR A 161 9.98 7.99 -0.03
C THR A 161 10.48 9.01 -1.06
N LYS A 162 10.06 10.27 -0.90
CA LYS A 162 10.55 11.39 -1.70
C LYS A 162 12.07 11.50 -1.60
N GLN A 163 12.68 11.99 -2.68
CA GLN A 163 14.07 12.37 -2.74
C GLN A 163 14.20 13.68 -3.53
N ALA A 164 15.13 14.52 -3.16
CA ALA A 164 15.43 15.72 -3.92
C ALA A 164 16.25 15.34 -5.17
N ASN A 165 15.79 15.76 -6.36
CA ASN A 165 16.48 15.51 -7.63
C ASN A 165 17.50 16.61 -7.96
N GLU A 166 17.27 17.83 -7.47
CA GLU A 166 18.06 19.03 -7.73
C GLU A 166 18.63 19.54 -6.41
N ASP A 167 19.77 20.20 -6.46
CA ASP A 167 20.37 20.83 -5.30
C ASP A 167 19.48 21.94 -4.76
N GLY A 168 19.50 22.12 -3.44
CA GLY A 168 18.66 23.07 -2.73
C GLY A 168 17.67 22.38 -1.79
N VAL A 169 16.74 23.17 -1.28
CA VAL A 169 15.70 22.72 -0.33
C VAL A 169 14.33 23.05 -0.90
N LYS A 170 13.43 22.09 -0.82
CA LYS A 170 12.01 22.23 -1.19
C LYS A 170 11.16 21.72 -0.04
N GLY A 171 10.09 22.42 0.26
CA GLY A 171 9.15 21.98 1.28
C GLY A 171 7.71 22.20 0.87
N ASN A 172 6.82 21.40 1.45
CA ASN A 172 5.38 21.50 1.26
C ASN A 172 4.68 21.41 2.61
N VAL A 173 3.64 22.21 2.78
CA VAL A 173 2.71 22.12 3.90
C VAL A 173 1.30 22.08 3.34
N ARG A 174 0.48 21.15 3.78
CA ARG A 174 -0.93 21.06 3.45
C ARG A 174 -1.74 20.96 4.72
N THR A 175 -2.75 21.82 4.85
CA THR A 175 -3.68 21.76 5.97
C THR A 175 -5.11 21.89 5.50
N SER A 176 -6.03 21.18 6.14
CA SER A 176 -7.46 21.30 5.89
C SER A 176 -8.29 21.05 7.15
N VAL A 177 -9.49 21.61 7.13
CA VAL A 177 -10.53 21.39 8.14
C VAL A 177 -11.85 21.06 7.44
N GLY A 178 -12.71 20.30 8.08
CA GLY A 178 -13.95 19.90 7.41
C GLY A 178 -15.00 19.26 8.31
N THR A 179 -15.95 18.64 7.67
CA THR A 179 -17.09 17.93 8.28
C THR A 179 -16.58 16.93 9.33
N TYR A 180 -17.38 16.64 10.33
CA TYR A 180 -17.05 15.75 11.46
C TYR A 180 -15.83 16.19 12.26
N LYS A 181 -15.59 17.51 12.35
CA LYS A 181 -14.40 18.09 12.99
C LYS A 181 -13.07 17.50 12.43
N THR A 182 -13.11 17.14 11.17
CA THR A 182 -11.92 16.63 10.49
C THR A 182 -10.86 17.71 10.39
N VAL A 183 -9.63 17.35 10.75
CA VAL A 183 -8.43 18.17 10.58
C VAL A 183 -7.36 17.30 9.94
N MET A 184 -6.67 17.83 8.96
CA MET A 184 -5.53 17.20 8.33
C MET A 184 -4.38 18.20 8.20
N GLU A 185 -3.19 17.79 8.61
CA GLU A 185 -1.95 18.54 8.55
C GLU A 185 -0.85 17.63 8.02
N GLN A 186 -0.21 18.00 6.95
CA GLN A 186 0.89 17.27 6.34
C GLN A 186 1.99 18.25 5.97
N ALA A 187 3.21 17.90 6.30
CA ALA A 187 4.39 18.67 5.95
C ALA A 187 5.51 17.75 5.49
N ASP A 188 6.25 18.18 4.50
CA ASP A 188 7.49 17.52 4.10
C ASP A 188 8.55 18.54 3.65
N ILE A 189 9.80 18.18 3.86
CA ILE A 189 10.98 18.90 3.39
C ILE A 189 11.90 17.89 2.73
N THR A 190 12.37 18.21 1.53
CA THR A 190 13.43 17.47 0.83
C THR A 190 14.58 18.42 0.54
N GLY A 191 15.80 17.96 0.70
CA GLY A 191 16.98 18.76 0.40
C GLY A 191 18.10 17.92 -0.18
N LYS A 192 18.89 18.55 -1.04
CA LYS A 192 20.05 17.94 -1.67
C LYS A 192 21.21 18.93 -1.72
N THR A 193 22.39 18.41 -1.47
CA THR A 193 23.67 19.03 -1.74
C THR A 193 24.51 18.07 -2.57
N GLU A 194 25.75 18.42 -2.88
CA GLU A 194 26.66 17.53 -3.61
C GLU A 194 26.77 16.13 -3.00
N THR A 195 26.81 16.03 -1.67
CA THR A 195 27.00 14.75 -0.96
C THR A 195 25.78 14.26 -0.19
N LEU A 196 24.85 15.14 0.17
CA LEU A 196 23.75 14.82 1.07
C LEU A 196 22.41 14.94 0.37
N ASN A 197 21.54 13.91 0.54
CA ASN A 197 20.12 13.97 0.18
C ASN A 197 19.29 13.59 1.41
N TYR A 198 18.30 14.40 1.75
CA TYR A 198 17.45 14.13 2.91
C TYR A 198 15.99 14.41 2.64
N THR A 199 15.14 13.70 3.36
CA THR A 199 13.68 13.90 3.40
C THR A 199 13.22 13.82 4.84
N LEU A 200 12.44 14.80 5.27
CA LEU A 200 11.72 14.79 6.53
C LEU A 200 10.26 14.99 6.24
N ALA A 201 9.38 14.23 6.85
CA ALA A 201 7.94 14.40 6.71
C ALA A 201 7.20 14.13 8.01
N GLN A 202 6.05 14.80 8.19
CA GLN A 202 5.17 14.64 9.33
C GLN A 202 3.73 14.77 8.87
N GLY A 203 2.86 13.91 9.40
CA GLY A 203 1.43 13.93 9.14
C GLY A 203 0.61 13.80 10.43
N HIS A 204 -0.47 14.58 10.47
CA HIS A 204 -1.52 14.46 11.47
C HIS A 204 -2.87 14.53 10.77
N SER A 205 -3.73 13.55 11.01
CA SER A 205 -5.12 13.55 10.54
C SER A 205 -6.02 13.07 11.66
N ARG A 206 -7.15 13.71 11.84
CA ARG A 206 -8.17 13.28 12.81
C ARG A 206 -9.58 13.61 12.34
N SER A 207 -10.54 12.83 12.81
CA SER A 207 -11.97 13.08 12.63
C SER A 207 -12.73 12.57 13.83
N SER A 208 -13.85 13.23 14.19
CA SER A 208 -14.79 12.68 15.18
C SER A 208 -15.70 11.59 14.59
N GLY A 209 -15.64 11.40 13.27
CA GLY A 209 -16.48 10.43 12.56
C GLY A 209 -17.95 10.86 12.42
N GLN A 210 -18.68 10.12 11.59
CA GLN A 210 -20.09 10.40 11.25
C GLN A 210 -21.10 9.83 12.24
N ARG A 211 -20.67 9.01 13.19
CA ARG A 211 -21.50 8.37 14.22
C ARG A 211 -20.70 8.16 15.50
N ALA A 212 -21.38 7.79 16.58
CA ALA A 212 -20.72 7.49 17.85
C ALA A 212 -19.61 6.46 17.67
N ASN A 213 -18.47 6.68 18.32
CA ASN A 213 -17.30 5.80 18.30
C ASN A 213 -16.74 5.48 16.91
N SER A 214 -16.91 6.41 15.93
CA SER A 214 -16.31 6.31 14.59
C SER A 214 -15.18 7.33 14.39
N ASP A 215 -14.60 7.79 15.48
CA ASP A 215 -13.45 8.68 15.47
C ASP A 215 -12.18 7.96 15.00
N GLY A 216 -11.27 8.73 14.43
CA GLY A 216 -9.96 8.26 14.03
C GLY A 216 -8.89 9.34 14.14
N GLN A 217 -7.67 8.90 14.38
CA GLN A 217 -6.49 9.76 14.43
C GLN A 217 -5.28 9.00 13.88
N LEU A 218 -4.59 9.61 12.94
CA LEU A 218 -3.36 9.10 12.32
C LEU A 218 -2.25 10.12 12.55
N ASN A 219 -1.16 9.70 13.18
CA ASN A 219 0.05 10.50 13.34
C ASN A 219 1.22 9.71 12.76
N ASN A 220 2.08 10.39 12.03
CA ASN A 220 3.31 9.81 11.56
C ASN A 220 4.42 10.87 11.48
N ALA A 221 5.65 10.41 11.58
CA ALA A 221 6.84 11.17 11.30
C ALA A 221 7.87 10.27 10.63
N MET A 222 8.55 10.76 9.63
CA MET A 222 9.60 10.03 8.95
C MET A 222 10.78 10.91 8.62
N GLY A 223 11.95 10.29 8.58
CA GLY A 223 13.19 10.91 8.14
C GLY A 223 14.01 9.90 7.34
N LYS A 224 14.57 10.35 6.24
CA LYS A 224 15.55 9.61 5.45
C LYS A 224 16.70 10.51 5.11
N ILE A 225 17.90 9.99 5.26
CA ILE A 225 19.13 10.66 4.89
C ILE A 225 19.98 9.70 4.07
N THR A 226 20.54 10.20 2.99
CA THR A 226 21.49 9.47 2.14
C THR A 226 22.72 10.35 1.97
N ASN A 227 23.86 9.80 2.30
CA ASN A 227 25.16 10.44 2.11
C ASN A 227 25.93 9.74 1.00
N LYS A 228 26.35 10.51 0.00
CA LYS A 228 27.22 10.05 -1.08
C LYS A 228 28.66 10.02 -0.54
N ILE A 229 29.26 8.83 -0.48
CA ILE A 229 30.62 8.62 -0.03
C ILE A 229 31.61 9.02 -1.15
N ASP A 230 31.31 8.57 -2.36
CA ASP A 230 32.04 8.92 -3.59
C ASP A 230 31.10 8.85 -4.80
N LYS A 231 31.66 8.85 -6.01
CA LYS A 231 30.86 8.79 -7.26
C LYS A 231 30.02 7.53 -7.40
N ASN A 232 30.40 6.43 -6.74
CA ASN A 232 29.78 5.12 -6.88
C ASN A 232 29.06 4.64 -5.62
N TRP A 233 29.47 5.11 -4.42
CA TRP A 233 28.98 4.59 -3.16
C TRP A 233 28.17 5.62 -2.39
N SER A 234 27.09 5.16 -1.79
CA SER A 234 26.28 5.93 -0.85
C SER A 234 25.82 5.08 0.32
N THR A 235 25.59 5.73 1.44
CA THR A 235 25.03 5.12 2.65
C THR A 235 23.85 5.94 3.15
N GLY A 236 22.95 5.32 3.90
CA GLY A 236 21.83 6.08 4.44
C GLY A 236 21.12 5.40 5.60
N LEU A 237 20.29 6.22 6.22
CA LEU A 237 19.43 5.85 7.34
C LEU A 237 17.99 6.29 7.04
N SER A 238 17.03 5.46 7.38
CA SER A 238 15.60 5.80 7.32
C SER A 238 14.92 5.45 8.64
N ILE A 239 14.07 6.34 9.12
CA ILE A 239 13.29 6.19 10.35
C ILE A 239 11.84 6.53 10.04
N LEU A 240 10.91 5.71 10.50
CA LEU A 240 9.47 5.94 10.44
C LEU A 240 8.88 5.69 11.82
N ALA A 241 8.04 6.60 12.30
CA ALA A 241 7.30 6.48 13.56
C ALA A 241 5.81 6.73 13.33
N ILE A 242 4.98 5.89 13.92
CA ILE A 242 3.51 5.91 13.77
C ILE A 242 2.85 5.82 15.13
N ASP A 243 1.79 6.62 15.33
CA ASP A 243 0.89 6.55 16.48
C ASP A 243 -0.53 6.82 15.98
N THR A 244 -1.34 5.77 15.89
CA THR A 244 -2.69 5.83 15.33
C THR A 244 -3.71 5.23 16.27
N LYS A 245 -4.95 5.70 16.18
CA LYS A 245 -6.09 5.10 16.87
C LYS A 245 -7.36 5.27 16.06
N ALA A 246 -8.30 4.35 16.24
CA ALA A 246 -9.64 4.42 15.68
C ALA A 246 -10.66 3.76 16.61
N GLY A 247 -11.86 4.30 16.67
CA GLY A 247 -12.98 3.70 17.38
C GLY A 247 -13.66 2.62 16.55
N ASP A 248 -14.27 1.64 17.21
CA ASP A 248 -15.19 0.67 16.60
C ASP A 248 -16.64 1.10 16.83
N PRO A 249 -17.32 1.65 15.80
CA PRO A 249 -18.65 2.18 15.99
C PRO A 249 -19.75 1.13 16.28
N ASN A 250 -19.46 -0.15 16.10
CA ASN A 250 -20.40 -1.23 16.41
C ASN A 250 -20.11 -1.92 17.74
N ASP A 251 -19.01 -1.57 18.39
CA ASP A 251 -18.65 -2.10 19.71
C ASP A 251 -18.18 -0.96 20.62
N SER A 252 -19.02 0.07 20.77
CA SER A 252 -18.70 1.22 21.63
C SER A 252 -18.65 0.80 23.12
N PRO A 253 -17.61 1.18 23.87
CA PRO A 253 -16.54 2.14 23.55
C PRO A 253 -15.22 1.51 23.04
N ALA A 254 -15.28 0.40 22.34
CA ALA A 254 -14.09 -0.28 21.84
C ALA A 254 -13.28 0.63 20.90
N HIS A 255 -11.97 0.54 20.99
CA HIS A 255 -11.05 1.26 20.13
C HIS A 255 -9.71 0.54 19.98
N TYR A 256 -8.96 1.03 19.05
CA TYR A 256 -7.72 0.50 18.53
C TYR A 256 -6.60 1.51 18.66
N ASN A 257 -5.47 1.10 19.19
CA ASN A 257 -4.26 1.90 19.18
C ASN A 257 -3.14 1.12 18.51
N ILE A 258 -2.39 1.77 17.64
CA ILE A 258 -1.17 1.21 17.06
C ILE A 258 -0.04 2.20 17.27
N ARG A 259 1.08 1.71 17.78
CA ARG A 259 2.37 2.40 17.77
C ARG A 259 3.40 1.51 17.12
N ALA A 260 4.04 2.03 16.09
CA ALA A 260 5.06 1.29 15.37
C ALA A 260 6.20 2.20 14.94
N ASN A 261 7.40 1.64 14.92
CA ASN A 261 8.59 2.30 14.44
C ASN A 261 9.29 1.37 13.47
N SER A 262 9.91 1.94 12.44
CA SER A 262 10.81 1.25 11.53
C SER A 262 12.11 2.04 11.45
N ILE A 263 13.23 1.36 11.59
CA ILE A 263 14.56 1.93 11.41
C ILE A 263 15.29 1.04 10.40
N SER A 264 15.91 1.63 9.40
CA SER A 264 16.76 0.88 8.48
C SER A 264 18.00 1.65 8.08
N ALA A 265 19.11 0.94 7.96
CA ALA A 265 20.36 1.45 7.44
C ALA A 265 20.72 0.71 6.15
N PHE A 266 21.32 1.40 5.19
CA PHE A 266 21.66 0.81 3.91
C PHE A 266 22.96 1.37 3.33
N VAL A 267 23.59 0.55 2.50
CA VAL A 267 24.72 0.91 1.65
C VAL A 267 24.32 0.56 0.23
N LYS A 268 24.54 1.48 -0.70
CA LYS A 268 24.32 1.30 -2.13
C LYS A 268 25.61 1.52 -2.89
N HIS A 269 25.73 0.80 -4.00
CA HIS A 269 26.74 1.13 -5.00
C HIS A 269 26.11 1.16 -6.40
N ASP A 270 26.73 1.95 -7.27
CA ASP A 270 26.35 2.10 -8.68
C ASP A 270 27.62 2.30 -9.51
N HIS A 271 28.04 1.24 -10.17
CA HIS A 271 29.17 1.20 -11.09
C HIS A 271 28.64 0.97 -12.52
N GLU A 272 29.50 1.08 -13.52
CA GLU A 272 29.12 0.95 -14.93
C GLU A 272 28.34 -0.34 -15.25
N ASN A 273 28.75 -1.47 -14.66
CA ASN A 273 28.15 -2.78 -14.94
C ASN A 273 27.50 -3.44 -13.74
N THR A 274 27.58 -2.86 -12.54
CA THR A 274 27.00 -3.43 -11.33
C THR A 274 26.36 -2.36 -10.49
N SER A 275 25.18 -2.63 -9.94
CA SER A 275 24.54 -1.78 -8.96
C SER A 275 23.86 -2.64 -7.90
N GLY A 276 23.95 -2.22 -6.65
CA GLY A 276 23.39 -3.02 -5.57
C GLY A 276 23.04 -2.22 -4.32
N GLU A 277 22.30 -2.87 -3.45
CA GLU A 277 21.94 -2.38 -2.14
C GLU A 277 22.05 -3.51 -1.11
N PHE A 278 22.68 -3.19 0.01
CA PHE A 278 22.61 -3.97 1.24
C PHE A 278 21.89 -3.14 2.29
N ARG A 279 20.86 -3.71 2.92
CA ARG A 279 20.03 -3.03 3.92
C ARG A 279 19.78 -3.94 5.12
N ILE A 280 19.83 -3.36 6.30
CA ILE A 280 19.35 -3.97 7.54
C ILE A 280 18.20 -3.14 8.09
N TYR A 281 17.26 -3.79 8.78
CA TYR A 281 16.12 -3.08 9.35
C TYR A 281 15.63 -3.72 10.66
N GLN A 282 14.95 -2.90 11.46
CA GLN A 282 14.22 -3.27 12.67
C GLN A 282 12.89 -2.54 12.69
N ASN A 283 11.79 -3.29 12.81
CA ASN A 283 10.46 -2.78 13.10
C ASN A 283 10.05 -3.20 14.50
N SER A 284 9.50 -2.27 15.27
CA SER A 284 9.05 -2.51 16.64
C SER A 284 7.80 -1.72 16.95
N GLY A 285 7.05 -2.16 17.95
CA GLY A 285 5.86 -1.46 18.38
C GLY A 285 4.81 -2.38 18.97
N TYR A 286 3.57 -1.93 18.96
CA TYR A 286 2.45 -2.72 19.41
C TYR A 286 1.14 -2.28 18.75
N ALA A 287 0.16 -3.20 18.76
CA ALA A 287 -1.24 -2.90 18.50
C ALA A 287 -2.08 -3.31 19.72
N GLN A 288 -3.01 -2.46 20.14
CA GLN A 288 -3.87 -2.68 21.28
C GLN A 288 -5.34 -2.70 20.86
N TRP A 289 -6.08 -3.64 21.41
CA TRP A 289 -7.53 -3.74 21.36
C TRP A 289 -8.07 -3.41 22.75
N LEU A 290 -8.84 -2.35 22.88
CA LEU A 290 -9.26 -1.79 24.14
C LEU A 290 -10.77 -1.70 24.20
N ASN A 291 -11.34 -2.08 25.35
CA ASN A 291 -12.78 -2.05 25.65
C ASN A 291 -13.67 -2.93 24.75
N TYR A 292 -13.13 -3.99 24.18
CA TYR A 292 -13.91 -4.91 23.37
C TYR A 292 -14.87 -5.73 24.22
N THR A 293 -16.16 -5.74 23.82
CA THR A 293 -17.19 -6.52 24.51
C THR A 293 -17.32 -7.95 24.01
N TYR A 294 -16.78 -8.25 22.85
CA TYR A 294 -16.87 -9.53 22.17
C TYR A 294 -16.31 -10.72 22.90
N TYR A 295 -15.22 -10.52 23.65
CA TYR A 295 -14.52 -11.58 24.36
C TYR A 295 -14.82 -11.54 25.87
N GLY A 296 -15.98 -10.99 26.24
CA GLY A 296 -16.33 -10.70 27.62
C GLY A 296 -16.10 -9.23 27.97
N SER A 297 -16.75 -8.74 29.01
CA SER A 297 -16.66 -7.33 29.40
C SER A 297 -15.20 -6.93 29.66
N GLY A 298 -14.73 -5.92 28.94
CA GLY A 298 -13.43 -5.28 29.17
C GLY A 298 -12.22 -6.07 28.68
N ASN A 299 -12.29 -6.72 27.54
CA ASN A 299 -11.10 -7.34 26.96
C ASN A 299 -10.12 -6.27 26.47
N TYR A 300 -8.94 -6.28 27.06
CA TYR A 300 -7.82 -5.39 26.76
C TYR A 300 -6.63 -6.23 26.36
N SER A 301 -6.34 -6.26 25.07
CA SER A 301 -5.23 -7.05 24.53
C SER A 301 -4.20 -6.16 23.87
N GLN A 302 -2.93 -6.48 24.05
CA GLN A 302 -1.81 -5.89 23.32
C GLN A 302 -1.04 -6.99 22.60
N TYR A 303 -0.65 -6.69 21.37
CA TYR A 303 0.21 -7.53 20.56
C TYR A 303 1.44 -6.72 20.17
N ASP A 304 2.59 -7.16 20.63
CA ASP A 304 3.85 -6.52 20.31
C ASP A 304 4.27 -6.88 18.89
N ILE A 305 4.82 -5.90 18.19
CA ILE A 305 5.42 -6.02 16.86
C ILE A 305 6.92 -6.06 17.03
N ASP A 306 7.54 -7.12 16.58
CA ASP A 306 9.00 -7.26 16.52
C ASP A 306 9.38 -7.99 15.22
N MET A 307 9.99 -7.26 14.31
CA MET A 307 10.42 -7.79 13.02
C MET A 307 11.74 -7.15 12.62
N ASN A 308 12.72 -7.98 12.28
CA ASN A 308 14.02 -7.51 11.81
C ASN A 308 14.50 -8.32 10.62
N GLY A 309 15.44 -7.78 9.87
CA GLY A 309 15.96 -8.52 8.74
C GLY A 309 17.02 -7.82 7.92
N VAL A 310 17.36 -8.51 6.85
CA VAL A 310 18.38 -8.12 5.89
C VAL A 310 17.81 -8.21 4.49
N ARG A 311 18.15 -7.25 3.66
CA ARG A 311 17.91 -7.21 2.23
C ARG A 311 19.22 -7.02 1.50
N TRP A 312 19.54 -7.89 0.58
CA TRP A 312 20.65 -7.73 -0.35
C TRP A 312 20.16 -7.93 -1.77
N ARG A 313 20.51 -7.03 -2.65
CA ARG A 313 20.24 -7.11 -4.08
C ARG A 313 21.45 -6.63 -4.85
N GLU A 314 21.81 -7.37 -5.87
CA GLU A 314 22.86 -7.06 -6.82
C GLU A 314 22.33 -7.19 -8.24
N ASN A 315 22.51 -6.16 -9.05
CA ASN A 315 22.19 -6.14 -10.47
C ASN A 315 23.50 -6.09 -11.24
N ILE A 316 23.66 -6.98 -12.20
CA ILE A 316 24.87 -7.15 -12.99
C ILE A 316 24.49 -7.05 -14.48
N LYS A 317 25.05 -6.08 -15.17
CA LYS A 317 24.98 -5.95 -16.62
C LYS A 317 26.07 -6.82 -17.24
N ILE A 318 25.74 -8.05 -17.62
CA ILE A 318 26.67 -9.00 -18.23
C ILE A 318 27.04 -8.54 -19.64
N SER A 319 26.06 -8.02 -20.38
CA SER A 319 26.22 -7.42 -21.69
C SER A 319 25.11 -6.37 -21.92
N ASN A 320 25.11 -5.71 -23.08
CA ASN A 320 24.02 -4.78 -23.43
C ASN A 320 22.65 -5.47 -23.51
N ASN A 321 22.63 -6.78 -23.73
CA ASN A 321 21.43 -7.56 -23.95
C ASN A 321 21.10 -8.50 -22.76
N LEU A 322 21.99 -8.64 -21.78
CA LEU A 322 21.84 -9.61 -20.70
C LEU A 322 22.11 -8.97 -19.34
N LYS A 323 21.10 -9.00 -18.49
CA LYS A 323 21.16 -8.54 -17.10
C LYS A 323 20.88 -9.72 -16.15
N LEU A 324 21.63 -9.79 -15.07
CA LEU A 324 21.42 -10.70 -13.96
C LEU A 324 21.07 -9.88 -12.71
N THR A 325 20.08 -10.32 -11.95
CA THR A 325 19.83 -9.85 -10.58
C THR A 325 19.98 -11.03 -9.64
N ALA A 326 20.74 -10.86 -8.56
CA ALA A 326 20.82 -11.83 -7.48
C ALA A 326 20.48 -11.12 -6.16
N GLY A 327 19.96 -11.87 -5.19
CA GLY A 327 19.67 -11.26 -3.91
C GLY A 327 19.35 -12.28 -2.82
N LEU A 328 19.28 -11.76 -1.60
CA LEU A 328 18.95 -12.51 -0.40
C LEU A 328 18.08 -11.64 0.51
N ASP A 329 16.91 -12.14 0.85
CA ASP A 329 16.07 -11.56 1.90
C ASP A 329 16.07 -12.50 3.10
N ARG A 330 16.21 -11.94 4.29
CA ARG A 330 16.00 -12.66 5.54
C ARG A 330 15.15 -11.82 6.45
N ASP A 331 14.01 -12.38 6.89
CA ASP A 331 13.07 -11.78 7.81
C ASP A 331 12.92 -12.65 9.04
N SER A 332 13.07 -12.08 10.22
CA SER A 332 12.74 -12.70 11.50
C SER A 332 11.61 -11.92 12.13
N MET A 333 10.56 -12.62 12.55
CA MET A 333 9.39 -12.03 13.18
C MET A 333 9.08 -12.76 14.47
N SER A 334 8.77 -11.99 15.50
CA SER A 334 8.33 -12.46 16.81
C SER A 334 7.34 -11.46 17.42
N GLY A 335 6.89 -11.73 18.62
CA GLY A 335 6.02 -10.83 19.34
C GLY A 335 5.55 -11.43 20.64
N LYS A 336 4.69 -10.68 21.32
CA LYS A 336 4.10 -11.09 22.58
C LYS A 336 2.62 -10.68 22.61
N SER A 337 1.77 -11.58 23.06
CA SER A 337 0.38 -11.28 23.37
C SER A 337 0.25 -10.99 24.87
N THR A 338 -0.34 -9.89 25.23
CA THR A 338 -0.53 -9.47 26.63
C THR A 338 -1.99 -9.13 26.89
N THR A 339 -2.58 -9.73 27.92
CA THR A 339 -3.87 -9.30 28.48
C THR A 339 -3.60 -8.16 29.45
N LEU A 340 -3.97 -6.93 29.08
CA LEU A 340 -3.58 -5.73 29.82
C LEU A 340 -4.24 -5.66 31.21
N THR A 341 -5.42 -6.24 31.40
CA THR A 341 -6.14 -6.25 32.68
C THR A 341 -5.47 -7.11 33.75
N SER A 342 -4.88 -8.23 33.37
CA SER A 342 -4.19 -9.15 34.28
C SER A 342 -2.68 -8.99 34.25
N GLY A 343 -2.12 -8.34 33.24
CA GLY A 343 -0.68 -8.32 32.97
C GLY A 343 -0.11 -9.65 32.47
N SER A 344 -0.96 -10.67 32.28
CA SER A 344 -0.54 -11.96 31.76
C SER A 344 -0.06 -11.82 30.31
N SER A 345 1.07 -12.40 30.00
CA SER A 345 1.66 -12.35 28.67
C SER A 345 2.23 -13.69 28.22
N THR A 346 2.12 -13.94 26.90
CA THR A 346 2.66 -15.11 26.22
C THR A 346 3.54 -14.66 25.07
N SER A 347 4.81 -15.10 25.09
CA SER A 347 5.73 -14.87 23.98
C SER A 347 5.44 -15.82 22.83
N MET A 348 5.48 -15.30 21.62
CA MET A 348 5.34 -16.08 20.40
C MET A 348 6.69 -16.65 19.97
N PRO A 349 6.72 -17.78 19.24
CA PRO A 349 7.94 -18.28 18.66
C PRO A 349 8.52 -17.28 17.64
N THR A 350 9.82 -17.32 17.42
CA THR A 350 10.45 -16.54 16.36
C THR A 350 10.37 -17.30 15.05
N PHE A 351 9.69 -16.74 14.06
CA PHE A 351 9.65 -17.23 12.70
C PHE A 351 10.71 -16.52 11.87
N THR A 352 11.52 -17.31 11.16
CA THR A 352 12.57 -16.79 10.28
C THR A 352 12.40 -17.38 8.89
N ILE A 353 12.35 -16.49 7.89
CA ILE A 353 12.31 -16.86 6.47
C ILE A 353 13.58 -16.31 5.82
N THR A 354 14.38 -17.19 5.23
CA THR A 354 15.55 -16.83 4.43
C THR A 354 15.24 -17.16 2.97
N SER A 355 15.38 -16.19 2.07
CA SER A 355 14.98 -16.40 0.69
C SER A 355 15.98 -15.81 -0.32
N PRO A 356 16.99 -16.60 -0.74
CA PRO A 356 17.84 -16.26 -1.87
C PRO A 356 17.06 -16.30 -3.18
N TYR A 357 17.42 -15.42 -4.11
CA TYR A 357 16.82 -15.39 -5.44
C TYR A 357 17.79 -14.95 -6.52
N ALA A 358 17.48 -15.36 -7.74
CA ALA A 358 18.17 -14.93 -8.94
C ALA A 358 17.16 -14.70 -10.07
N SER A 359 17.45 -13.71 -10.91
CA SER A 359 16.62 -13.36 -12.06
C SER A 359 17.52 -12.95 -13.22
N VAL A 360 17.26 -13.47 -14.40
CA VAL A 360 17.94 -13.09 -15.64
C VAL A 360 16.93 -12.40 -16.57
N VAL A 361 17.39 -11.34 -17.25
CA VAL A 361 16.63 -10.64 -18.29
C VAL A 361 17.50 -10.59 -19.55
N HIS A 362 16.95 -11.07 -20.66
CA HIS A 362 17.57 -11.01 -21.98
C HIS A 362 16.71 -10.15 -22.90
N THR A 363 17.35 -9.23 -23.63
CA THR A 363 16.70 -8.33 -24.58
C THR A 363 17.29 -8.57 -25.97
N ALA A 364 16.48 -9.01 -26.91
CA ALA A 364 16.88 -9.34 -28.28
C ALA A 364 16.11 -8.46 -29.27
N PRO A 365 16.77 -7.52 -29.99
CA PRO A 365 16.17 -6.90 -31.16
C PRO A 365 15.88 -7.95 -32.23
N LEU A 366 14.62 -8.06 -32.65
CA LEU A 366 14.21 -8.99 -33.70
C LEU A 366 14.35 -8.34 -35.07
N ASN A 367 14.03 -7.06 -35.17
CA ASN A 367 14.18 -6.22 -36.33
C ASN A 367 14.14 -4.73 -35.93
N SER A 368 14.02 -3.80 -36.87
CA SER A 368 13.93 -2.36 -36.58
C SER A 368 12.67 -1.93 -35.79
N GLU A 369 11.61 -2.74 -35.80
CA GLU A 369 10.31 -2.40 -35.20
C GLU A 369 10.07 -3.14 -33.87
N TRP A 370 10.65 -4.33 -33.68
CA TRP A 370 10.33 -5.22 -32.60
C TRP A 370 11.54 -5.66 -31.78
N THR A 371 11.38 -5.62 -30.47
CA THR A 371 12.33 -6.15 -29.50
C THR A 371 11.63 -7.20 -28.63
N LEU A 372 12.24 -8.37 -28.53
CA LEU A 372 11.82 -9.41 -27.58
C LEU A 372 12.60 -9.26 -26.28
N GLN A 373 11.88 -9.14 -25.19
CA GLN A 373 12.44 -9.19 -23.84
C GLN A 373 11.93 -10.45 -23.15
N SER A 374 12.85 -11.25 -22.62
CA SER A 374 12.53 -12.49 -21.91
C SER A 374 13.19 -12.49 -20.53
N SER A 375 12.54 -13.05 -19.55
CA SER A 375 13.06 -13.15 -18.19
C SER A 375 12.76 -14.50 -17.55
N ALA A 376 13.63 -14.92 -16.64
CA ALA A 376 13.41 -16.06 -15.78
C ALA A 376 13.88 -15.70 -14.36
N THR A 377 13.09 -16.09 -13.36
CA THR A 377 13.37 -15.82 -11.96
C THR A 377 13.15 -17.08 -11.14
N LEU A 378 13.99 -17.28 -10.15
CA LEU A 378 13.81 -18.33 -9.15
C LEU A 378 14.10 -17.76 -7.76
N ARG A 379 13.16 -17.95 -6.82
CA ARG A 379 13.35 -17.66 -5.40
C ARG A 379 13.12 -18.91 -4.61
N ASN A 380 14.05 -19.25 -3.71
CA ASN A 380 13.91 -20.34 -2.76
C ASN A 380 13.56 -19.76 -1.39
N TYR A 381 12.71 -20.44 -0.63
CA TYR A 381 12.34 -20.06 0.72
C TYR A 381 12.73 -21.18 1.69
N GLN A 382 13.42 -20.80 2.76
CA GLN A 382 13.75 -21.65 3.90
C GLN A 382 13.12 -21.04 5.14
N HIS A 383 12.22 -21.78 5.77
CA HIS A 383 11.51 -21.35 6.98
C HIS A 383 11.95 -22.25 8.14
N ASN A 384 12.14 -21.68 9.34
CA ASN A 384 12.61 -22.47 10.49
C ASN A 384 11.55 -23.39 11.11
N TYR A 385 10.27 -23.25 10.74
CA TYR A 385 9.16 -24.10 11.21
C TYR A 385 8.48 -24.91 10.10
N TYR A 386 8.46 -24.41 8.88
CA TYR A 386 7.70 -24.99 7.78
C TYR A 386 8.59 -25.46 6.64
N ASP A 387 8.05 -26.34 5.80
CA ASP A 387 8.77 -26.88 4.65
C ASP A 387 9.30 -25.78 3.72
N SER A 388 10.49 -26.01 3.18
CA SER A 388 11.07 -25.14 2.14
C SER A 388 10.23 -25.18 0.88
N SER A 389 10.22 -24.06 0.16
CA SER A 389 9.45 -23.89 -1.08
C SER A 389 10.22 -23.06 -2.08
N THR A 390 9.81 -23.15 -3.36
CA THR A 390 10.45 -22.41 -4.46
C THR A 390 9.39 -21.71 -5.30
N SER A 391 9.66 -20.46 -5.67
CA SER A 391 8.82 -19.63 -6.55
C SER A 391 9.55 -19.36 -7.87
N PRO A 392 9.21 -20.04 -8.95
CA PRO A 392 9.64 -19.67 -10.30
C PRO A 392 8.77 -18.54 -10.87
N ALA A 393 9.36 -17.74 -11.77
CA ALA A 393 8.63 -16.85 -12.67
C ALA A 393 9.29 -16.77 -14.04
N VAL A 394 8.48 -16.58 -15.08
CA VAL A 394 8.91 -16.36 -16.45
C VAL A 394 8.11 -15.21 -17.04
N GLY A 395 8.79 -14.27 -17.68
CA GLY A 395 8.20 -13.13 -18.37
C GLY A 395 8.65 -13.06 -19.83
N LEU A 396 7.72 -12.69 -20.69
CA LEU A 396 7.98 -12.40 -22.11
C LEU A 396 7.27 -11.10 -22.49
N SER A 397 7.99 -10.18 -23.14
CA SER A 397 7.41 -8.97 -23.73
C SER A 397 7.89 -8.80 -25.16
N LEU A 398 6.96 -8.59 -26.08
CA LEU A 398 7.23 -8.19 -27.44
C LEU A 398 6.95 -6.70 -27.56
N ILE A 399 8.02 -5.91 -27.61
CA ILE A 399 8.00 -4.45 -27.51
C ILE A 399 8.10 -3.86 -28.91
N GLY A 400 7.05 -3.15 -29.32
CA GLY A 400 7.01 -2.34 -30.54
C GLY A 400 6.92 -0.86 -30.22
N SER A 401 6.92 -0.01 -31.26
CA SER A 401 6.89 1.44 -31.11
C SER A 401 5.60 1.99 -30.45
N SER A 402 4.47 1.38 -30.77
CA SER A 402 3.14 1.81 -30.27
C SER A 402 2.38 0.73 -29.50
N VAL A 403 2.89 -0.49 -29.48
CA VAL A 403 2.27 -1.60 -28.76
C VAL A 403 3.33 -2.49 -28.12
N THR A 404 3.06 -2.94 -26.90
CA THR A 404 3.81 -3.97 -26.21
C THR A 404 2.85 -5.08 -25.80
N TYR A 405 3.09 -6.29 -26.29
CA TYR A 405 2.43 -7.49 -25.80
C TYR A 405 3.27 -8.12 -24.71
N TYR A 406 2.64 -8.68 -23.68
CA TYR A 406 3.38 -9.31 -22.61
C TYR A 406 2.68 -10.54 -22.06
N MET A 407 3.47 -11.43 -21.46
CA MET A 407 3.04 -12.59 -20.71
C MET A 407 3.87 -12.73 -19.44
N ASN A 408 3.21 -13.02 -18.33
CA ASN A 408 3.84 -13.35 -17.06
C ASN A 408 3.27 -14.64 -16.49
N LEU A 409 4.15 -15.57 -16.14
CA LEU A 409 3.83 -16.77 -15.40
C LEU A 409 4.64 -16.74 -14.10
N SER A 410 4.00 -16.69 -12.94
CA SER A 410 4.72 -16.58 -11.69
C SER A 410 4.05 -17.39 -10.58
N GLN A 411 4.85 -17.80 -9.61
CA GLN A 411 4.36 -18.47 -8.42
C GLN A 411 4.64 -17.62 -7.18
N GLY A 412 3.58 -17.37 -6.38
CA GLY A 412 3.67 -16.74 -5.08
C GLY A 412 3.59 -17.77 -3.97
N MET A 413 4.28 -17.49 -2.88
CA MET A 413 4.21 -18.24 -1.63
C MET A 413 3.75 -17.31 -0.52
N ASN A 414 2.95 -17.82 0.42
CA ASN A 414 2.58 -17.10 1.64
C ASN A 414 2.70 -18.08 2.82
N TYR A 415 3.74 -17.89 3.64
CA TYR A 415 3.94 -18.69 4.84
C TYR A 415 3.00 -18.22 5.96
N PRO A 416 2.58 -19.12 6.87
CA PRO A 416 1.82 -18.73 8.04
C PRO A 416 2.56 -17.67 8.86
N GLY A 417 1.82 -16.72 9.40
CA GLY A 417 2.32 -15.75 10.37
C GLY A 417 2.21 -16.25 11.81
N LEU A 418 2.38 -15.34 12.76
CA LEU A 418 2.29 -15.65 14.19
C LEU A 418 0.85 -15.79 14.71
N ASP A 419 -0.15 -15.65 13.84
CA ASP A 419 -1.57 -15.76 14.20
C ASP A 419 -1.95 -17.15 14.76
N GLY A 420 -1.33 -18.22 14.27
CA GLY A 420 -1.54 -19.56 14.81
C GLY A 420 -1.12 -19.68 16.29
N PRO A 421 0.13 -19.37 16.66
CA PRO A 421 0.58 -19.30 18.05
C PRO A 421 -0.27 -18.36 18.92
N VAL A 422 -0.68 -17.18 18.39
CA VAL A 422 -1.53 -16.22 19.10
C VAL A 422 -2.91 -16.81 19.40
N LEU A 423 -3.55 -17.42 18.42
CA LEU A 423 -4.85 -18.06 18.59
C LEU A 423 -4.79 -19.24 19.57
N LYS A 424 -3.68 -19.97 19.58
CA LYS A 424 -3.44 -21.02 20.59
C LYS A 424 -3.31 -20.43 21.98
N ALA A 425 -2.54 -19.37 22.14
CA ALA A 425 -2.36 -18.69 23.43
C ALA A 425 -3.67 -18.08 23.94
N ALA A 426 -4.53 -17.61 23.03
CA ALA A 426 -5.85 -17.07 23.35
C ALA A 426 -6.93 -18.16 23.62
N GLY A 427 -6.57 -19.45 23.56
CA GLY A 427 -7.53 -20.54 23.74
C GLY A 427 -8.48 -20.77 22.56
N ALA A 428 -8.24 -20.15 21.43
CA ALA A 428 -9.03 -20.30 20.20
C ALA A 428 -8.64 -21.54 19.36
N LEU A 429 -7.57 -22.20 19.72
CA LEU A 429 -7.14 -23.48 19.15
C LEU A 429 -6.97 -24.53 20.24
N ASN A 430 -7.47 -25.75 20.02
CA ASN A 430 -7.33 -26.88 20.93
C ASN A 430 -5.92 -27.47 20.92
N SER A 431 -5.20 -27.34 19.82
CA SER A 431 -3.89 -27.97 19.59
C SER A 431 -2.94 -27.01 18.88
N ASP A 432 -1.68 -27.44 18.74
CA ASP A 432 -0.68 -26.75 17.94
C ASP A 432 -0.78 -27.08 16.43
N SER A 433 -2.01 -27.22 15.94
CA SER A 433 -2.31 -27.52 14.52
C SER A 433 -1.65 -26.53 13.53
N TRP A 434 -1.37 -25.31 13.97
CA TRP A 434 -0.64 -24.31 13.20
C TRP A 434 0.76 -24.78 12.77
N GLN A 435 1.39 -25.71 13.51
CA GLN A 435 2.72 -26.24 13.16
C GLN A 435 2.69 -27.16 11.94
N ASN A 436 1.53 -27.71 11.59
CA ASN A 436 1.36 -28.63 10.46
C ASN A 436 0.88 -27.94 9.18
N LEU A 437 0.83 -26.61 9.17
CA LEU A 437 0.40 -25.87 8.00
C LEU A 437 1.47 -25.94 6.89
N LYS A 438 1.01 -25.88 5.66
CA LYS A 438 1.87 -25.74 4.48
C LYS A 438 1.74 -24.30 3.98
N ALA A 439 2.81 -23.74 3.41
CA ALA A 439 2.73 -22.43 2.78
C ALA A 439 1.62 -22.41 1.72
N GLU A 440 0.79 -21.35 1.72
CA GLU A 440 -0.15 -21.10 0.64
C GLU A 440 0.64 -20.83 -0.65
N LYS A 441 0.09 -21.30 -1.76
CA LYS A 441 0.73 -21.22 -3.07
C LYS A 441 -0.24 -20.63 -4.09
N ASN A 442 0.14 -19.56 -4.76
CA ASN A 442 -0.58 -19.00 -5.90
C ASN A 442 0.20 -19.25 -7.20
N ASN A 443 -0.41 -19.96 -8.14
CA ASN A 443 0.07 -20.05 -9.51
C ASN A 443 -0.67 -19.00 -10.34
N HIS A 444 0.06 -17.98 -10.74
CA HIS A 444 -0.42 -16.84 -11.51
C HIS A 444 -0.04 -16.96 -12.98
N SER A 445 -0.96 -16.59 -13.85
CA SER A 445 -0.70 -16.40 -15.27
C SER A 445 -1.41 -15.13 -15.75
N GLU A 446 -0.72 -14.31 -16.52
CA GLU A 446 -1.24 -13.05 -17.07
C GLU A 446 -0.73 -12.86 -18.50
N VAL A 447 -1.62 -12.43 -19.38
CA VAL A 447 -1.30 -11.96 -20.73
C VAL A 447 -1.95 -10.62 -20.96
N GLY A 448 -1.30 -9.74 -21.69
CA GLY A 448 -1.86 -8.43 -21.94
C GLY A 448 -1.18 -7.66 -23.05
N ALA A 449 -1.71 -6.46 -23.27
CA ALA A 449 -1.19 -5.53 -24.24
C ALA A 449 -1.25 -4.11 -23.68
N LYS A 450 -0.16 -3.36 -23.90
CA LYS A 450 -0.06 -1.93 -23.64
C LYS A 450 0.04 -1.22 -24.97
N ILE A 451 -0.91 -0.35 -25.26
CA ILE A 451 -1.08 0.27 -26.58
C ILE A 451 -1.04 1.79 -26.43
N LYS A 452 -0.14 2.45 -27.17
CA LYS A 452 0.00 3.90 -27.24
C LYS A 452 -0.19 4.38 -28.68
N PRO A 453 -1.44 4.46 -29.15
CA PRO A 453 -1.72 4.85 -30.53
C PRO A 453 -1.28 6.29 -30.81
N THR A 454 -1.22 7.12 -29.79
CA THR A 454 -0.70 8.49 -29.84
C THR A 454 0.04 8.82 -28.55
N SER A 455 0.78 9.93 -28.54
CA SER A 455 1.39 10.44 -27.30
C SER A 455 0.36 10.87 -26.23
N LYS A 456 -0.90 11.06 -26.62
CA LYS A 456 -2.00 11.50 -25.74
C LYS A 456 -2.91 10.38 -25.27
N THR A 457 -2.76 9.16 -25.82
CA THR A 457 -3.67 8.04 -25.52
C THR A 457 -2.86 6.82 -25.15
N GLU A 458 -3.19 6.23 -24.01
CA GLU A 458 -2.64 4.97 -23.55
C GLU A 458 -3.78 4.05 -23.15
N PHE A 459 -3.75 2.83 -23.66
CA PHE A 459 -4.68 1.76 -23.34
C PHE A 459 -3.89 0.55 -22.87
N ASP A 460 -4.28 -0.01 -21.71
CA ASP A 460 -3.74 -1.24 -21.17
C ASP A 460 -4.87 -2.25 -21.02
N PHE A 461 -4.61 -3.49 -21.38
CA PHE A 461 -5.52 -4.60 -21.20
C PHE A 461 -4.75 -5.81 -20.70
N SER A 462 -5.31 -6.51 -19.71
CA SER A 462 -4.79 -7.80 -19.26
C SER A 462 -5.90 -8.81 -18.98
N TYR A 463 -5.58 -10.08 -19.20
CA TYR A 463 -6.34 -11.21 -18.72
C TYR A 463 -5.45 -12.04 -17.79
N PHE A 464 -5.95 -12.36 -16.60
CA PHE A 464 -5.18 -13.08 -15.60
C PHE A 464 -5.96 -14.27 -15.04
N SER A 465 -5.22 -15.24 -14.52
CA SER A 465 -5.74 -16.41 -13.81
C SER A 465 -4.83 -16.75 -12.64
N ASP A 466 -5.42 -16.85 -11.47
CA ASP A 466 -4.79 -17.25 -10.23
C ASP A 466 -5.37 -18.59 -9.76
N ARG A 467 -4.49 -19.48 -9.31
CA ARG A 467 -4.89 -20.73 -8.66
C ARG A 467 -4.18 -20.86 -7.34
N VAL A 468 -4.95 -20.69 -6.26
CA VAL A 468 -4.46 -20.77 -4.89
C VAL A 468 -4.70 -22.16 -4.33
N ASN A 469 -3.68 -22.72 -3.69
CA ASN A 469 -3.72 -23.98 -2.98
C ASN A 469 -3.19 -23.79 -1.56
N ASN A 470 -3.49 -24.75 -0.67
CA ASN A 470 -3.13 -24.73 0.74
C ASN A 470 -3.70 -23.51 1.51
N ARG A 471 -4.85 -22.97 1.07
CA ARG A 471 -5.51 -21.84 1.73
C ARG A 471 -5.79 -22.15 3.19
N TYR A 472 -5.45 -21.22 4.09
CA TYR A 472 -5.68 -21.36 5.52
C TYR A 472 -7.15 -21.17 5.89
N TYR A 473 -7.62 -22.00 6.80
CA TYR A 473 -8.90 -21.81 7.46
C TYR A 473 -8.90 -22.47 8.84
N ILE A 474 -9.84 -22.08 9.68
CA ILE A 474 -10.04 -22.64 11.00
C ILE A 474 -11.39 -23.33 11.03
N SER A 475 -11.44 -24.55 11.51
CA SER A 475 -12.66 -25.29 11.77
C SER A 475 -12.52 -26.10 13.06
N SER A 476 -13.56 -26.11 13.90
CA SER A 476 -13.55 -26.85 15.18
C SER A 476 -12.30 -26.61 16.01
N MET A 477 -11.88 -25.33 16.14
CA MET A 477 -10.69 -24.91 16.88
C MET A 477 -9.36 -25.56 16.39
N THR A 478 -9.30 -25.89 15.11
CA THR A 478 -8.11 -26.47 14.46
C THR A 478 -7.81 -25.69 13.18
N MET A 479 -6.53 -25.39 12.93
CA MET A 479 -6.08 -24.76 11.68
C MET A 479 -5.74 -25.80 10.62
N TYR A 480 -6.12 -25.50 9.39
CA TYR A 480 -5.91 -26.34 8.22
C TYR A 480 -5.32 -25.52 7.06
N SER A 481 -4.56 -26.20 6.19
CA SER A 481 -4.02 -25.65 4.93
C SER A 481 -4.41 -26.50 3.73
N THR A 482 -5.70 -26.84 3.61
CA THR A 482 -6.22 -27.73 2.55
C THR A 482 -7.21 -27.02 1.61
N GLY A 483 -7.50 -25.74 1.85
CA GLY A 483 -8.38 -24.95 0.99
C GLY A 483 -7.74 -24.68 -0.37
N ALA A 484 -8.60 -24.57 -1.39
CA ALA A 484 -8.19 -24.16 -2.74
C ALA A 484 -9.26 -23.28 -3.37
N PHE A 485 -8.86 -22.34 -4.21
CA PHE A 485 -9.74 -21.59 -5.08
C PHE A 485 -9.01 -21.11 -6.31
N SER A 486 -9.74 -20.70 -7.32
CA SER A 486 -9.19 -20.02 -8.48
C SER A 486 -9.95 -18.72 -8.73
N ASN A 487 -9.24 -17.75 -9.25
CA ASN A 487 -9.82 -16.48 -9.66
C ASN A 487 -9.31 -16.12 -11.05
N LYS A 488 -10.21 -15.82 -11.95
CA LYS A 488 -9.89 -15.38 -13.32
C LYS A 488 -10.49 -14.01 -13.52
N GLY A 489 -9.83 -13.20 -14.31
CA GLY A 489 -10.35 -11.87 -14.55
C GLY A 489 -9.70 -11.16 -15.71
N ALA A 490 -10.26 -10.01 -16.03
CA ALA A 490 -9.72 -9.08 -16.99
C ALA A 490 -9.66 -7.68 -16.37
N GLU A 491 -8.62 -6.94 -16.70
CA GLU A 491 -8.53 -5.52 -16.39
C GLU A 491 -8.28 -4.74 -17.67
N ALA A 492 -8.86 -3.55 -17.74
CA ALA A 492 -8.61 -2.61 -18.81
C ALA A 492 -8.48 -1.20 -18.22
N THR A 493 -7.54 -0.42 -18.73
CA THR A 493 -7.41 0.99 -18.41
C THR A 493 -7.27 1.81 -19.68
N LEU A 494 -7.86 2.99 -19.69
CA LEU A 494 -7.74 3.98 -20.75
C LEU A 494 -7.35 5.31 -20.13
N ARG A 495 -6.29 5.91 -20.63
CA ARG A 495 -5.89 7.29 -20.34
C ARG A 495 -5.92 8.09 -21.62
N HIS A 496 -6.56 9.25 -21.59
CA HIS A 496 -6.63 10.14 -22.73
C HIS A 496 -6.48 11.60 -22.32
N GLN A 497 -5.55 12.30 -22.96
CA GLN A 497 -5.38 13.73 -22.83
C GLN A 497 -6.15 14.43 -23.97
N PHE A 498 -7.31 15.00 -23.65
CA PHE A 498 -8.18 15.69 -24.63
C PHE A 498 -7.56 16.99 -25.12
N SER A 499 -6.90 17.71 -24.21
CA SER A 499 -6.23 18.98 -24.49
C SER A 499 -4.99 19.12 -23.59
N ASN A 500 -4.30 20.23 -23.67
CA ASN A 500 -3.21 20.55 -22.75
C ASN A 500 -3.69 20.70 -21.29
N ASP A 501 -4.97 21.03 -21.10
CA ASP A 501 -5.55 21.30 -19.79
C ASP A 501 -6.38 20.13 -19.23
N TRP A 502 -6.79 19.16 -20.04
CA TRP A 502 -7.73 18.14 -19.62
C TRP A 502 -7.27 16.72 -19.92
N THR A 503 -7.31 15.86 -18.90
CA THR A 503 -7.01 14.44 -19.02
C THR A 503 -8.06 13.63 -18.30
N ALA A 504 -8.49 12.52 -18.92
CA ALA A 504 -9.37 11.55 -18.30
C ALA A 504 -8.71 10.18 -18.18
N PHE A 505 -9.23 9.43 -17.25
CA PHE A 505 -8.92 8.02 -17.01
C PHE A 505 -10.19 7.21 -16.83
N PHE A 506 -10.13 6.02 -17.32
CA PHE A 506 -11.10 4.97 -17.02
C PHE A 506 -10.37 3.68 -16.72
N GLY A 507 -10.80 2.97 -15.69
CA GLY A 507 -10.33 1.64 -15.33
C GLY A 507 -11.50 0.70 -15.07
N GLY A 508 -11.40 -0.53 -15.53
CA GLY A 508 -12.39 -1.57 -15.30
C GLY A 508 -11.73 -2.89 -14.89
N THR A 509 -12.32 -3.59 -13.95
CA THR A 509 -11.92 -4.92 -13.50
C THR A 509 -13.11 -5.84 -13.50
N PHE A 510 -12.93 -7.03 -14.09
CA PHE A 510 -13.91 -8.10 -14.12
C PHE A 510 -13.31 -9.33 -13.44
N LEU A 511 -14.00 -9.86 -12.42
CA LEU A 511 -13.56 -11.04 -11.67
C LEU A 511 -14.57 -12.18 -11.81
N ASN A 512 -14.05 -13.40 -11.95
CA ASN A 512 -14.83 -14.62 -11.95
C ASN A 512 -14.19 -15.66 -10.99
N PRO A 513 -14.41 -15.49 -9.67
CA PRO A 513 -13.88 -16.42 -8.67
C PRO A 513 -14.63 -17.75 -8.72
N SER A 514 -13.92 -18.87 -8.48
CA SER A 514 -14.53 -20.21 -8.37
C SER A 514 -15.40 -20.35 -7.11
N ILE A 515 -15.18 -19.51 -6.11
CA ILE A 515 -16.03 -19.38 -4.92
C ILE A 515 -17.01 -18.24 -5.18
N TYR A 516 -18.30 -18.53 -5.35
CA TYR A 516 -19.30 -17.53 -5.76
C TYR A 516 -19.46 -16.37 -4.77
N ASN A 517 -19.24 -16.60 -3.49
CA ASN A 517 -19.33 -15.65 -2.40
C ASN A 517 -17.94 -15.27 -1.82
N LEU A 518 -16.90 -15.30 -2.65
CA LEU A 518 -15.56 -14.88 -2.25
C LEU A 518 -15.62 -13.44 -1.72
N PRO A 519 -15.20 -13.19 -0.48
CA PRO A 519 -15.31 -11.88 0.13
C PRO A 519 -14.45 -10.83 -0.59
N TYR A 520 -14.94 -9.58 -0.63
CA TYR A 520 -14.25 -8.42 -1.20
C TYR A 520 -13.75 -8.63 -2.64
N ALA A 521 -14.44 -9.48 -3.40
CA ALA A 521 -14.19 -9.76 -4.80
C ALA A 521 -15.42 -9.40 -5.65
N PRO A 522 -15.73 -8.10 -5.83
CA PRO A 522 -16.83 -7.67 -6.68
C PRO A 522 -16.59 -8.18 -8.10
N LYS A 523 -17.62 -8.73 -8.75
CA LYS A 523 -17.50 -9.27 -10.11
C LYS A 523 -17.16 -8.19 -11.14
N GLN A 524 -17.54 -6.95 -10.86
CA GLN A 524 -17.28 -5.78 -11.70
C GLN A 524 -16.95 -4.60 -10.81
N ALA A 525 -15.87 -3.90 -11.15
CA ALA A 525 -15.51 -2.64 -10.53
C ALA A 525 -14.98 -1.67 -11.60
N TYR A 526 -15.39 -0.42 -11.50
CA TYR A 526 -15.00 0.62 -12.44
C TYR A 526 -14.49 1.83 -11.67
N THR A 527 -13.48 2.48 -12.24
CA THR A 527 -12.95 3.74 -11.74
C THR A 527 -12.90 4.76 -12.86
N PHE A 528 -13.19 5.99 -12.53
CA PHE A 528 -13.14 7.10 -13.45
C PHE A 528 -12.39 8.27 -12.80
N GLY A 529 -11.59 8.98 -13.56
CA GLY A 529 -10.91 10.20 -13.15
C GLY A 529 -10.92 11.24 -14.25
N LEU A 530 -11.14 12.48 -13.88
CA LEU A 530 -11.05 13.63 -14.79
C LEU A 530 -10.28 14.74 -14.08
N ASN A 531 -9.19 15.18 -14.69
CA ASN A 531 -8.40 16.32 -14.23
C ASN A 531 -8.36 17.39 -15.28
N GLY A 532 -8.55 18.61 -14.87
CA GLY A 532 -8.43 19.70 -15.78
C GLY A 532 -8.28 21.05 -15.13
N LYS A 533 -8.09 22.05 -15.99
CA LYS A 533 -7.99 23.46 -15.63
C LYS A 533 -9.04 24.23 -16.41
N THR A 534 -9.79 25.07 -15.71
CA THR A 534 -10.76 25.99 -16.33
C THR A 534 -10.65 27.36 -15.67
N GLY A 535 -10.31 28.37 -16.45
CA GLY A 535 -9.96 29.69 -15.92
C GLY A 535 -8.83 29.55 -14.88
N PRO A 536 -8.97 30.15 -13.69
CA PRO A 536 -7.97 30.05 -12.63
C PRO A 536 -8.08 28.77 -11.80
N PHE A 537 -9.07 27.92 -12.03
CA PHE A 537 -9.34 26.77 -11.18
C PHE A 537 -8.76 25.48 -11.77
N LYS A 538 -8.19 24.64 -10.91
CA LYS A 538 -7.90 23.26 -11.20
C LYS A 538 -9.02 22.39 -10.61
N ILE A 539 -9.54 21.47 -11.41
CA ILE A 539 -10.64 20.58 -11.05
C ILE A 539 -10.14 19.14 -11.13
N SER A 540 -10.38 18.40 -10.08
CA SER A 540 -10.17 16.96 -10.01
C SER A 540 -11.49 16.29 -9.66
N LEU A 541 -11.97 15.40 -10.52
CA LEU A 541 -13.16 14.59 -10.31
C LEU A 541 -12.75 13.13 -10.38
N ASP A 542 -13.27 12.34 -9.45
CA ASP A 542 -13.15 10.88 -9.49
C ASP A 542 -14.45 10.18 -9.15
N ALA A 543 -14.62 9.02 -9.69
CA ALA A 543 -15.72 8.14 -9.34
C ALA A 543 -15.25 6.69 -9.22
N GLN A 544 -15.92 5.95 -8.34
CA GLN A 544 -15.77 4.53 -8.16
C GLN A 544 -17.14 3.87 -8.21
N ASN A 545 -17.25 2.81 -8.98
CA ASN A 545 -18.42 1.94 -9.01
C ASN A 545 -17.97 0.51 -8.74
N GLN A 546 -18.74 -0.23 -7.98
CA GLN A 546 -18.58 -1.69 -7.84
C GLN A 546 -19.94 -2.37 -7.80
N SER A 547 -20.00 -3.58 -8.37
CA SER A 547 -21.17 -4.46 -8.27
C SER A 547 -21.35 -4.95 -6.84
N ASP A 548 -22.46 -5.65 -6.59
CA ASP A 548 -22.67 -6.39 -5.35
C ASP A 548 -21.45 -7.27 -5.04
N PHE A 549 -21.12 -7.39 -3.76
CA PHE A 549 -20.02 -8.20 -3.27
C PHE A 549 -20.37 -8.82 -1.93
N TYR A 550 -19.53 -9.68 -1.44
CA TYR A 550 -19.67 -10.30 -0.12
C TYR A 550 -18.65 -9.73 0.84
N ASP A 551 -19.04 -9.51 2.09
CA ASP A 551 -18.09 -9.28 3.18
C ASP A 551 -17.82 -10.56 3.97
N LEU A 552 -16.78 -10.55 4.79
CA LEU A 552 -16.57 -11.58 5.80
C LEU A 552 -17.33 -11.18 7.04
N ASN A 553 -18.44 -11.87 7.29
CA ASN A 553 -19.12 -11.76 8.58
C ASN A 553 -18.40 -12.67 9.57
N TRP A 554 -17.37 -12.14 10.21
CA TRP A 554 -16.77 -12.81 11.34
C TRP A 554 -17.80 -12.85 12.45
N SER A 555 -18.37 -14.04 12.72
CA SER A 555 -19.15 -14.24 13.91
C SER A 555 -18.24 -14.01 15.11
N ARG A 556 -18.33 -12.85 15.69
CA ARG A 556 -17.59 -12.44 16.88
C ARG A 556 -18.13 -13.12 18.14
N THR A 557 -19.17 -13.95 18.01
CA THR A 557 -19.71 -14.78 19.07
C THR A 557 -18.97 -16.10 19.10
N GLY A 558 -18.10 -16.29 20.09
CA GLY A 558 -17.56 -17.61 20.43
C GLY A 558 -16.14 -17.94 19.98
N GLY A 559 -15.27 -17.01 19.79
CA GLY A 559 -13.80 -17.22 19.81
C GLY A 559 -13.17 -18.02 18.67
N ALA A 560 -13.90 -18.83 17.94
CA ALA A 560 -13.39 -19.61 16.83
C ALA A 560 -14.05 -19.18 15.53
N THR A 561 -13.33 -18.43 14.75
CA THR A 561 -13.80 -18.02 13.42
C THR A 561 -13.56 -19.15 12.44
N SER A 562 -14.60 -19.84 12.06
CA SER A 562 -14.61 -20.69 10.87
C SER A 562 -14.59 -19.79 9.64
N ASN A 563 -13.67 -19.98 8.70
CA ASN A 563 -13.66 -19.30 7.39
C ASN A 563 -14.85 -19.69 6.51
N THR A 564 -15.70 -20.60 6.96
CA THR A 564 -16.95 -20.99 6.35
C THR A 564 -18.14 -20.22 6.90
N SER A 565 -17.94 -19.41 7.94
CA SER A 565 -19.00 -18.64 8.58
C SER A 565 -19.43 -17.53 7.64
N SER A 566 -20.68 -17.56 7.32
CA SER A 566 -21.57 -16.56 6.74
C SER A 566 -20.88 -15.32 6.15
N THR A 567 -20.69 -15.35 4.84
CA THR A 567 -20.52 -14.12 4.07
C THR A 567 -21.87 -13.44 3.91
N THR A 568 -21.93 -12.14 4.14
CA THR A 568 -23.14 -11.33 3.89
C THR A 568 -22.97 -10.59 2.56
N LYS A 569 -24.00 -10.65 1.73
CA LYS A 569 -24.03 -9.91 0.49
C LYS A 569 -24.32 -8.44 0.77
N LEU A 570 -23.43 -7.56 0.30
CA LEU A 570 -23.59 -6.12 0.30
C LEU A 570 -23.98 -5.65 -1.11
N SER A 571 -24.86 -4.64 -1.15
CA SER A 571 -25.22 -4.00 -2.42
C SER A 571 -24.03 -3.25 -3.00
N GLY A 572 -23.90 -3.28 -4.30
CA GLY A 572 -22.97 -2.44 -5.05
C GLY A 572 -23.28 -0.96 -4.86
N PHE A 573 -22.32 -0.12 -5.17
CA PHE A 573 -22.48 1.32 -5.01
C PHE A 573 -21.68 2.10 -6.06
N THR A 574 -22.07 3.36 -6.24
CA THR A 574 -21.32 4.37 -7.01
C THR A 574 -21.09 5.58 -6.12
N ILE A 575 -19.85 5.97 -5.97
CA ILE A 575 -19.47 7.21 -5.29
C ILE A 575 -18.63 8.08 -6.22
N ALA A 576 -18.81 9.40 -6.12
CA ALA A 576 -18.00 10.37 -6.81
C ALA A 576 -17.46 11.39 -5.83
N ASN A 577 -16.27 11.90 -6.10
CA ASN A 577 -15.59 12.87 -5.28
C ASN A 577 -15.05 13.98 -6.18
N THR A 578 -14.87 15.16 -5.63
CA THR A 578 -14.28 16.27 -6.36
C THR A 578 -13.35 17.09 -5.48
N ARG A 579 -12.31 17.62 -6.09
CA ARG A 579 -11.46 18.64 -5.50
C ARG A 579 -11.30 19.77 -6.48
N ILE A 580 -11.60 21.00 -6.02
CA ILE A 580 -11.43 22.22 -6.78
C ILE A 580 -10.38 23.04 -6.06
N SER A 581 -9.35 23.46 -6.76
CA SER A 581 -8.31 24.31 -6.19
C SER A 581 -8.08 25.57 -7.01
N TYR A 582 -7.66 26.59 -6.31
CA TYR A 582 -7.25 27.89 -6.85
C TYR A 582 -5.74 28.04 -6.61
N PRO A 583 -4.89 27.76 -7.62
CA PRO A 583 -3.47 27.99 -7.54
C PRO A 583 -3.13 29.45 -7.27
N THR A 584 -2.15 29.68 -6.40
CA THR A 584 -1.69 31.04 -6.06
C THR A 584 -0.22 31.07 -5.74
N THR A 585 0.49 32.06 -6.24
CA THR A 585 1.92 32.27 -5.95
C THR A 585 2.18 32.81 -4.56
N SER A 586 1.16 33.38 -3.89
CA SER A 586 1.28 33.88 -2.51
C SER A 586 1.61 32.76 -1.49
N LEU A 587 1.34 31.52 -1.83
CA LEU A 587 1.66 30.33 -1.04
C LEU A 587 2.83 29.51 -1.64
N GLY A 588 3.61 30.11 -2.54
CA GLY A 588 4.75 29.48 -3.22
C GLY A 588 4.38 28.90 -4.59
N LYS A 589 5.36 28.31 -5.28
CA LYS A 589 5.21 27.85 -6.68
C LYS A 589 4.09 26.81 -6.89
N ARG A 590 3.81 25.99 -5.88
CA ARG A 590 2.72 25.00 -5.89
C ARG A 590 1.65 25.33 -4.86
N GLY A 591 1.55 26.61 -4.48
CA GLY A 591 0.58 27.11 -3.52
C GLY A 591 -0.83 27.06 -4.08
N GLU A 592 -1.81 26.68 -3.27
CA GLU A 592 -3.21 26.65 -3.66
C GLU A 592 -4.15 26.69 -2.45
N TYR A 593 -5.32 27.27 -2.62
CA TYR A 593 -6.47 27.05 -1.77
C TYR A 593 -7.35 25.99 -2.40
N PHE A 594 -8.01 25.16 -1.60
CA PHE A 594 -8.86 24.12 -2.16
C PHE A 594 -10.10 23.81 -1.32
N ILE A 595 -11.11 23.27 -2.00
CA ILE A 595 -12.23 22.55 -1.41
C ILE A 595 -12.24 21.13 -1.97
N ALA A 596 -12.42 20.13 -1.10
CA ALA A 596 -12.60 18.75 -1.47
C ALA A 596 -13.94 18.25 -0.93
N VAL A 597 -14.73 17.59 -1.77
CA VAL A 597 -16.02 17.00 -1.40
C VAL A 597 -15.98 15.52 -1.72
N GLU A 598 -16.21 14.70 -0.73
CA GLU A 598 -16.32 13.25 -0.88
C GLU A 598 -17.78 12.81 -0.85
N ASN A 599 -18.08 11.74 -1.59
CA ASN A 599 -19.43 11.23 -1.78
C ASN A 599 -20.40 12.33 -2.23
N LEU A 600 -20.08 12.96 -3.37
CA LEU A 600 -20.75 14.14 -3.91
C LEU A 600 -22.28 13.96 -4.02
N PHE A 601 -22.75 12.76 -4.35
CA PHE A 601 -24.16 12.43 -4.53
C PHE A 601 -24.85 11.92 -3.27
N ASN A 602 -24.16 11.90 -2.13
CA ASN A 602 -24.69 11.44 -0.84
C ASN A 602 -25.20 9.99 -0.89
N THR A 603 -24.50 9.14 -1.63
CA THR A 603 -24.83 7.71 -1.76
C THR A 603 -24.69 7.02 -0.40
N SER A 604 -25.66 6.21 -0.02
CA SER A 604 -25.55 5.31 1.14
C SER A 604 -24.76 4.07 0.73
N TYR A 605 -23.65 3.78 1.40
CA TYR A 605 -22.81 2.64 1.08
C TYR A 605 -22.03 2.15 2.32
N ALA A 606 -21.55 0.93 2.25
CA ALA A 606 -20.70 0.34 3.27
C ALA A 606 -19.69 -0.62 2.60
N TYR A 607 -18.52 -0.71 3.18
CA TYR A 607 -17.55 -1.77 2.81
C TYR A 607 -17.73 -3.02 3.66
N ARG A 608 -18.48 -2.93 4.75
CA ARG A 608 -18.77 -4.03 5.66
C ARG A 608 -20.19 -3.89 6.22
N THR A 609 -20.85 -5.03 6.43
CA THR A 609 -22.18 -5.10 7.05
C THR A 609 -22.18 -4.43 8.43
N GLY A 610 -23.13 -3.53 8.64
CA GLY A 610 -23.23 -2.76 9.88
C GLY A 610 -22.30 -1.55 10.00
N TYR A 611 -21.44 -1.28 9.00
CA TYR A 611 -20.49 -0.17 9.02
C TYR A 611 -20.74 0.81 7.88
N PRO A 612 -21.84 1.58 7.92
CA PRO A 612 -22.12 2.59 6.89
C PRO A 612 -21.04 3.65 6.88
N MET A 613 -20.56 3.95 5.68
CA MET A 613 -19.61 5.03 5.43
C MET A 613 -20.30 6.41 5.49
N PRO A 614 -19.53 7.49 5.65
CA PRO A 614 -20.09 8.83 5.65
C PRO A 614 -20.91 9.12 4.39
N GLY A 615 -22.01 9.85 4.54
CA GLY A 615 -22.67 10.53 3.44
C GLY A 615 -21.75 11.59 2.81
N ARG A 616 -22.30 12.60 2.16
CA ARG A 616 -21.51 13.72 1.63
C ARG A 616 -20.79 14.47 2.74
N TRP A 617 -19.48 14.65 2.59
CA TRP A 617 -18.68 15.43 3.51
C TRP A 617 -17.60 16.23 2.79
N ALA A 618 -17.17 17.32 3.40
CA ALA A 618 -16.30 18.28 2.73
C ALA A 618 -15.17 18.76 3.63
N GLN A 619 -14.09 19.19 2.99
CA GLN A 619 -12.96 19.84 3.62
C GLN A 619 -12.57 21.07 2.81
N VAL A 620 -12.11 22.11 3.50
CA VAL A 620 -11.47 23.29 2.90
C VAL A 620 -10.06 23.40 3.44
N GLY A 621 -9.14 23.83 2.61
CA GLY A 621 -7.74 23.85 3.02
C GLY A 621 -6.85 24.65 2.11
N LEU A 622 -5.57 24.62 2.43
CA LEU A 622 -4.50 25.21 1.63
C LEU A 622 -3.30 24.28 1.54
N SER A 623 -2.53 24.45 0.47
CA SER A 623 -1.18 23.92 0.34
C SER A 623 -0.22 25.09 0.11
N ALA A 624 0.92 25.06 0.77
CA ALA A 624 2.01 26.03 0.55
C ALA A 624 3.28 25.27 0.19
N SER A 625 4.12 25.87 -0.66
CA SER A 625 5.42 25.29 -1.05
C SER A 625 6.52 26.37 -1.04
N PHE A 626 7.74 25.98 -0.72
CA PHE A 626 8.91 26.88 -0.71
C PHE A 626 10.14 26.19 -1.32
#